data_73656ede2c4e6ecf08a008b5fe97016c
#
_entry.id   73656ede2c4e6ecf08a008b5fe97016c
#
_cell.length_a   1.000
_cell.length_b   1.000
_cell.length_c   1.000
_cell.angle_alpha   90.00
_cell.angle_beta   90.00
_cell.angle_gamma   90.00
#
_symmetry.space_group_name_H-M   'P 1'
#
loop_
_entity.id
_entity.type
_entity.pdbx_description
1 polymer ?
#
loop_
_entity_poly.entity_id
_entity_poly.type
_entity_poly.pdbx_seq_one_letter_code
_entity_poly.pdbx_strand_id
1 'polypeptide(L)'
;TIGASIARFDDNGLTIMRNGMTAHIDTLSGVELQMEDAQDDVARQLDQINNFIASGVDAIIVNAVDTNATEAMSNAAAAAGVPLVYVNRQPINMETLPDGQAFVASNEIESGTLEAFQICRNLRAAGKSGGATGYLMNGQLSNQAAVQRSKDVHDVIGMDMCNFMTLIDEQTANWSRDEAQDLMTNWMSSGEPFDFVIANNDEMAIGAIQAMKANGIDMADVQVGGVDATPDALVAMAAGDLDVTVFQDLAGQGAGSIDTALALAAGKKVDKTVFIPFILVTPENAADFQ
;
A
#
# COMPACT_ATOMS: atom_id res chain seq x y z
N THR A 1 -15.00 -8.11 21.85
CA THR A 1 -14.10 -6.97 21.61
C THR A 1 -12.96 -7.38 20.69
N ILE A 2 -12.65 -6.59 19.67
CA ILE A 2 -11.48 -6.75 18.79
C ILE A 2 -10.49 -5.63 19.11
N GLY A 3 -9.21 -5.96 19.32
CA GLY A 3 -8.12 -4.99 19.40
C GLY A 3 -7.45 -4.82 18.04
N ALA A 4 -7.22 -3.60 17.57
CA ALA A 4 -6.54 -3.35 16.31
C ALA A 4 -5.35 -2.40 16.53
N SER A 5 -4.15 -2.86 16.23
CA SER A 5 -2.93 -2.04 16.23
C SER A 5 -2.57 -1.67 14.79
N ILE A 6 -2.58 -0.39 14.50
CA ILE A 6 -2.33 0.17 13.18
C ILE A 6 -0.99 0.89 13.19
N ALA A 7 -0.20 0.74 12.14
CA ALA A 7 1.16 1.26 12.06
C ALA A 7 1.22 2.77 12.35
N ARG A 8 0.31 3.56 11.75
CA ARG A 8 0.19 5.00 12.00
C ARG A 8 -1.18 5.51 11.57
N PHE A 9 -1.65 6.60 12.22
CA PHE A 9 -2.98 7.17 11.96
C PHE A 9 -2.97 8.33 10.96
N ASP A 10 -1.84 8.91 10.68
CA ASP A 10 -1.67 10.07 9.80
C ASP A 10 -1.39 9.71 8.33
N ASP A 11 -1.50 8.42 7.97
CA ASP A 11 -1.43 7.92 6.60
C ASP A 11 -2.83 7.91 5.98
N ASN A 12 -2.98 8.46 4.76
CA ASN A 12 -4.27 8.57 4.07
C ASN A 12 -4.85 7.21 3.69
N GLY A 13 -4.02 6.29 3.18
CA GLY A 13 -4.45 4.93 2.84
C GLY A 13 -4.92 4.15 4.07
N LEU A 14 -4.12 4.18 5.15
CA LEU A 14 -4.49 3.54 6.42
C LEU A 14 -5.70 4.20 7.06
N THR A 15 -5.97 5.49 6.81
CA THR A 15 -7.18 6.16 7.23
C THR A 15 -8.42 5.61 6.51
N ILE A 16 -8.34 5.36 5.20
CA ILE A 16 -9.42 4.70 4.44
C ILE A 16 -9.69 3.29 5.01
N MET A 17 -8.65 2.52 5.28
CA MET A 17 -8.77 1.19 5.87
C MET A 17 -9.45 1.22 7.25
N ARG A 18 -9.02 2.12 8.16
CA ARG A 18 -9.62 2.30 9.48
C ARG A 18 -11.09 2.74 9.41
N ASN A 19 -11.41 3.62 8.48
CA ASN A 19 -12.78 4.04 8.23
C ASN A 19 -13.64 2.87 7.74
N GLY A 20 -13.08 2.01 6.88
CA GLY A 20 -13.73 0.77 6.44
C GLY A 20 -14.00 -0.20 7.61
N MET A 21 -13.03 -0.38 8.51
CA MET A 21 -13.23 -1.16 9.75
C MET A 21 -14.37 -0.60 10.60
N THR A 22 -14.36 0.72 10.85
CA THR A 22 -15.37 1.39 11.67
C THR A 22 -16.76 1.28 11.04
N ALA A 23 -16.87 1.60 9.75
CA ALA A 23 -18.14 1.51 9.04
C ALA A 23 -18.72 0.09 9.05
N HIS A 24 -17.84 -0.93 8.93
CA HIS A 24 -18.28 -2.32 9.00
C HIS A 24 -18.76 -2.71 10.40
N ILE A 25 -18.02 -2.34 11.45
CA ILE A 25 -18.42 -2.57 12.85
C ILE A 25 -19.79 -1.96 13.16
N ASP A 26 -20.08 -0.77 12.63
CA ASP A 26 -21.37 -0.09 12.84
C ASP A 26 -22.58 -0.88 12.27
N THR A 27 -22.31 -1.81 11.34
CA THR A 27 -23.35 -2.73 10.83
C THR A 27 -23.56 -3.97 11.69
N LEU A 28 -22.68 -4.22 12.66
CA LEU A 28 -22.66 -5.43 13.49
C LEU A 28 -23.21 -5.15 14.89
N SER A 29 -23.90 -6.13 15.47
CA SER A 29 -24.43 -6.02 16.83
C SER A 29 -23.53 -6.74 17.83
N GLY A 30 -23.20 -6.07 18.94
CA GLY A 30 -22.46 -6.68 20.04
C GLY A 30 -20.95 -6.86 19.76
N VAL A 31 -20.41 -6.15 18.78
CA VAL A 31 -18.98 -6.12 18.47
C VAL A 31 -18.42 -4.74 18.82
N GLU A 32 -17.31 -4.72 19.54
CA GLU A 32 -16.56 -3.51 19.87
C GLU A 32 -15.17 -3.56 19.23
N LEU A 33 -14.71 -2.45 18.69
CA LEU A 33 -13.39 -2.27 18.10
C LEU A 33 -12.60 -1.23 18.88
N GLN A 34 -11.42 -1.64 19.37
CA GLN A 34 -10.46 -0.74 20.00
C GLN A 34 -9.27 -0.59 19.06
N MET A 35 -9.06 0.61 18.51
CA MET A 35 -7.94 0.88 17.61
C MET A 35 -6.86 1.70 18.33
N GLU A 36 -5.61 1.29 18.17
CA GLU A 36 -4.43 1.98 18.71
C GLU A 36 -3.44 2.34 17.61
N ASP A 37 -2.87 3.54 17.73
CA ASP A 37 -1.83 4.06 16.84
C ASP A 37 -0.46 3.62 17.34
N ALA A 38 0.28 2.83 16.55
CA ALA A 38 1.63 2.42 16.86
C ALA A 38 2.67 3.54 16.62
N GLN A 39 2.30 4.60 15.87
CA GLN A 39 3.15 5.76 15.56
C GLN A 39 4.49 5.36 14.92
N ASP A 40 4.45 4.38 14.01
CA ASP A 40 5.62 3.79 13.36
C ASP A 40 6.70 3.24 14.32
N ASP A 41 6.30 2.88 15.56
CA ASP A 41 7.18 2.32 16.60
C ASP A 41 6.86 0.84 16.83
N VAL A 42 7.81 -0.03 16.45
CA VAL A 42 7.70 -1.51 16.57
C VAL A 42 7.55 -1.94 18.03
N ALA A 43 8.28 -1.32 18.96
CA ALA A 43 8.20 -1.68 20.36
C ALA A 43 6.83 -1.32 20.95
N ARG A 44 6.32 -0.12 20.63
CA ARG A 44 4.96 0.30 20.97
C ARG A 44 3.93 -0.66 20.40
N GLN A 45 4.07 -1.08 19.15
CA GLN A 45 3.13 -2.01 18.54
C GLN A 45 3.10 -3.36 19.27
N LEU A 46 4.26 -3.90 19.64
CA LEU A 46 4.31 -5.13 20.42
C LEU A 46 3.70 -4.96 21.81
N ASP A 47 3.91 -3.82 22.48
CA ASP A 47 3.29 -3.51 23.76
C ASP A 47 1.76 -3.42 23.63
N GLN A 48 1.23 -2.82 22.57
CA GLN A 48 -0.21 -2.78 22.28
C GLN A 48 -0.80 -4.18 22.14
N ILE A 49 -0.14 -5.07 21.40
CA ILE A 49 -0.56 -6.46 21.23
C ILE A 49 -0.57 -7.18 22.60
N ASN A 50 0.47 -7.02 23.41
CA ASN A 50 0.53 -7.61 24.75
C ASN A 50 -0.58 -7.05 25.67
N ASN A 51 -0.90 -5.76 25.55
CA ASN A 51 -1.98 -5.14 26.31
C ASN A 51 -3.35 -5.68 25.88
N PHE A 52 -3.60 -5.87 24.58
CA PHE A 52 -4.83 -6.52 24.08
C PHE A 52 -4.95 -7.95 24.61
N ILE A 53 -3.88 -8.72 24.57
CA ILE A 53 -3.85 -10.08 25.15
C ILE A 53 -4.21 -10.04 26.65
N ALA A 54 -3.56 -9.15 27.41
CA ALA A 54 -3.78 -9.03 28.85
C ALA A 54 -5.21 -8.54 29.22
N SER A 55 -5.82 -7.72 28.38
CA SER A 55 -7.19 -7.23 28.55
C SER A 55 -8.25 -8.24 28.13
N GLY A 56 -7.86 -9.36 27.50
CA GLY A 56 -8.76 -10.45 27.14
C GLY A 56 -9.65 -10.12 25.93
N VAL A 57 -9.12 -9.45 24.90
CA VAL A 57 -9.85 -9.28 23.64
C VAL A 57 -10.09 -10.63 22.96
N ASP A 58 -11.15 -10.74 22.18
CA ASP A 58 -11.53 -11.97 21.49
C ASP A 58 -10.69 -12.23 20.25
N ALA A 59 -10.12 -11.20 19.63
CA ALA A 59 -9.19 -11.28 18.51
C ALA A 59 -8.37 -10.00 18.39
N ILE A 60 -7.23 -10.10 17.68
CA ILE A 60 -6.34 -8.97 17.39
C ILE A 60 -6.20 -8.79 15.89
N ILE A 61 -6.21 -7.53 15.41
CA ILE A 61 -5.88 -7.14 14.05
C ILE A 61 -4.58 -6.33 14.09
N VAL A 62 -3.67 -6.60 13.17
CA VAL A 62 -2.38 -5.91 13.09
C VAL A 62 -2.11 -5.41 11.66
N ASN A 63 -1.99 -4.10 11.51
CA ASN A 63 -1.30 -3.51 10.38
C ASN A 63 0.15 -3.21 10.81
N ALA A 64 1.10 -4.04 10.38
CA ALA A 64 2.44 -4.05 10.94
C ALA A 64 3.24 -2.78 10.65
N VAL A 65 3.93 -2.23 11.63
CA VAL A 65 4.93 -1.17 11.46
C VAL A 65 6.11 -1.68 10.62
N ASP A 66 6.68 -2.81 11.04
CA ASP A 66 7.75 -3.52 10.34
C ASP A 66 7.33 -4.97 10.11
N THR A 67 7.26 -5.37 8.86
CA THR A 67 6.83 -6.73 8.51
C THR A 67 7.83 -7.80 8.96
N ASN A 68 9.08 -7.45 9.20
CA ASN A 68 10.09 -8.36 9.74
C ASN A 68 9.91 -8.65 11.24
N ALA A 69 9.16 -7.81 11.96
CA ALA A 69 8.91 -7.99 13.40
C ALA A 69 7.66 -8.87 13.70
N THR A 70 6.91 -9.25 12.67
CA THR A 70 5.60 -9.92 12.82
C THR A 70 5.67 -11.31 13.45
N GLU A 71 6.79 -12.02 13.34
CA GLU A 71 6.94 -13.36 13.97
C GLU A 71 6.81 -13.28 15.49
N ALA A 72 7.37 -12.25 16.13
CA ALA A 72 7.24 -12.05 17.58
C ALA A 72 5.77 -11.79 17.98
N MET A 73 5.03 -11.01 17.18
CA MET A 73 3.62 -10.71 17.38
C MET A 73 2.76 -11.98 17.23
N SER A 74 3.03 -12.77 16.18
CA SER A 74 2.37 -14.06 15.93
C SER A 74 2.57 -15.02 17.10
N ASN A 75 3.78 -15.13 17.59
CA ASN A 75 4.13 -16.04 18.70
C ASN A 75 3.47 -15.60 20.01
N ALA A 76 3.42 -14.30 20.32
CA ALA A 76 2.75 -13.77 21.51
C ALA A 76 1.25 -14.09 21.51
N ALA A 77 0.56 -13.83 20.41
CA ALA A 77 -0.87 -14.12 20.26
C ALA A 77 -1.14 -15.63 20.32
N ALA A 78 -0.34 -16.45 19.63
CA ALA A 78 -0.49 -17.90 19.61
C ALA A 78 -0.26 -18.51 21.01
N ALA A 79 0.75 -18.06 21.76
CA ALA A 79 1.01 -18.52 23.13
C ALA A 79 -0.14 -18.21 24.09
N ALA A 80 -0.85 -17.12 23.86
CA ALA A 80 -2.04 -16.72 24.64
C ALA A 80 -3.34 -17.35 24.12
N GLY A 81 -3.32 -18.02 22.97
CA GLY A 81 -4.53 -18.58 22.34
C GLY A 81 -5.48 -17.52 21.79
N VAL A 82 -4.99 -16.31 21.52
CA VAL A 82 -5.79 -15.21 20.97
C VAL A 82 -5.64 -15.20 19.44
N PRO A 83 -6.73 -15.26 18.67
CA PRO A 83 -6.68 -15.15 17.22
C PRO A 83 -6.06 -13.83 16.76
N LEU A 84 -5.28 -13.86 15.67
CA LEU A 84 -4.63 -12.68 15.12
C LEU A 84 -4.80 -12.63 13.60
N VAL A 85 -5.17 -11.45 13.08
CA VAL A 85 -5.30 -11.17 11.65
C VAL A 85 -4.35 -10.05 11.27
N TYR A 86 -3.41 -10.34 10.39
CA TYR A 86 -2.66 -9.28 9.72
C TYR A 86 -3.50 -8.66 8.61
N VAL A 87 -3.44 -7.36 8.47
CA VAL A 87 -4.16 -6.63 7.44
C VAL A 87 -3.21 -5.74 6.63
N ASN A 88 -3.39 -5.72 5.31
CA ASN A 88 -2.68 -4.88 4.35
C ASN A 88 -1.19 -5.22 4.19
N ARG A 89 -0.41 -5.27 5.26
CA ARG A 89 1.03 -5.51 5.25
C ARG A 89 1.34 -6.98 5.55
N GLN A 90 1.98 -7.67 4.58
CA GLN A 90 2.24 -9.12 4.68
C GLN A 90 3.25 -9.44 5.78
N PRO A 91 2.92 -10.36 6.72
CA PRO A 91 3.86 -10.79 7.73
C PRO A 91 5.02 -11.60 7.11
N ILE A 92 6.23 -11.47 7.69
CA ILE A 92 7.42 -12.22 7.24
C ILE A 92 7.23 -13.73 7.36
N ASN A 93 6.48 -14.17 8.36
CA ASN A 93 6.23 -15.58 8.68
C ASN A 93 4.96 -16.14 8.01
N MET A 94 4.58 -15.62 6.83
CA MET A 94 3.34 -16.01 6.14
C MET A 94 3.20 -17.53 5.95
N GLU A 95 4.28 -18.21 5.57
CA GLU A 95 4.29 -19.66 5.32
C GLU A 95 4.15 -20.48 6.61
N THR A 96 4.51 -19.91 7.76
CA THR A 96 4.52 -20.55 9.06
C THR A 96 3.54 -19.94 10.06
N LEU A 97 2.55 -19.17 9.56
CA LEU A 97 1.53 -18.57 10.40
C LEU A 97 0.86 -19.63 11.29
N PRO A 98 0.84 -19.43 12.62
CA PRO A 98 0.16 -20.32 13.54
C PRO A 98 -1.30 -20.57 13.19
N ASP A 99 -1.87 -21.66 13.70
CA ASP A 99 -3.32 -21.86 13.66
C ASP A 99 -4.04 -20.73 14.42
N GLY A 100 -5.20 -20.31 13.92
CA GLY A 100 -5.91 -19.17 14.48
C GLY A 100 -5.37 -17.81 13.99
N GLN A 101 -4.50 -17.80 12.99
CA GLN A 101 -4.00 -16.57 12.37
C GLN A 101 -4.23 -16.55 10.86
N ALA A 102 -4.45 -15.35 10.30
CA ALA A 102 -4.69 -15.12 8.88
C ALA A 102 -4.13 -13.77 8.42
N PHE A 103 -4.06 -13.60 7.11
CA PHE A 103 -3.66 -12.37 6.45
C PHE A 103 -4.73 -11.92 5.44
N VAL A 104 -5.20 -10.69 5.57
CA VAL A 104 -6.20 -10.06 4.69
C VAL A 104 -5.57 -8.89 3.97
N ALA A 105 -5.43 -8.96 2.67
CA ALA A 105 -4.79 -7.91 1.87
C ALA A 105 -5.06 -8.09 0.38
N SER A 106 -4.38 -7.31 -0.44
CA SER A 106 -4.24 -7.56 -1.88
C SER A 106 -2.90 -8.26 -2.17
N ASN A 107 -2.81 -8.91 -3.34
CA ASN A 107 -1.57 -9.58 -3.74
C ASN A 107 -0.59 -8.56 -4.33
N GLU A 108 0.44 -8.19 -3.59
CA GLU A 108 1.36 -7.11 -3.97
C GLU A 108 2.12 -7.35 -5.30
N ILE A 109 2.26 -8.60 -5.75
CA ILE A 109 2.84 -8.90 -7.07
C ILE A 109 2.03 -8.27 -8.22
N GLU A 110 0.75 -8.00 -8.00
CA GLU A 110 -0.12 -7.42 -9.04
C GLU A 110 0.04 -5.91 -9.17
N SER A 111 0.21 -5.17 -8.06
CA SER A 111 0.12 -3.71 -8.06
C SER A 111 1.23 -3.04 -8.86
N GLY A 112 2.49 -3.28 -8.53
CA GLY A 112 3.63 -2.70 -9.24
C GLY A 112 3.71 -3.19 -10.69
N THR A 113 3.30 -4.44 -10.95
CA THR A 113 3.22 -5.00 -12.31
C THR A 113 2.19 -4.25 -13.16
N LEU A 114 0.97 -4.05 -12.65
CA LEU A 114 -0.10 -3.34 -13.37
C LEU A 114 0.29 -1.89 -13.65
N GLU A 115 0.84 -1.19 -12.66
CA GLU A 115 1.29 0.18 -12.77
C GLU A 115 2.40 0.34 -13.82
N ALA A 116 3.52 -0.36 -13.64
CA ALA A 116 4.68 -0.23 -14.51
C ALA A 116 4.39 -0.69 -15.95
N PHE A 117 3.58 -1.73 -16.11
CA PHE A 117 3.21 -2.22 -17.43
C PHE A 117 2.31 -1.22 -18.17
N GLN A 118 1.39 -0.55 -17.48
CA GLN A 118 0.57 0.49 -18.09
C GLN A 118 1.40 1.72 -18.47
N ILE A 119 2.34 2.16 -17.63
CA ILE A 119 3.31 3.22 -17.97
C ILE A 119 4.12 2.84 -19.23
N CYS A 120 4.62 1.60 -19.28
CA CYS A 120 5.32 1.09 -20.48
C CYS A 120 4.45 1.19 -21.73
N ARG A 121 3.18 0.80 -21.66
CA ARG A 121 2.23 0.91 -22.79
C ARG A 121 2.01 2.35 -23.22
N ASN A 122 1.82 3.25 -22.26
CA ASN A 122 1.62 4.68 -22.52
C ASN A 122 2.84 5.30 -23.21
N LEU A 123 4.04 5.04 -22.71
CA LEU A 123 5.30 5.50 -23.31
C LEU A 123 5.48 4.97 -24.75
N ARG A 124 5.13 3.71 -25.00
CA ARG A 124 5.14 3.15 -26.37
C ARG A 124 4.15 3.87 -27.28
N ALA A 125 2.92 4.12 -26.79
CA ALA A 125 1.91 4.86 -27.54
C ALA A 125 2.34 6.31 -27.84
N ALA A 126 3.09 6.94 -26.94
CA ALA A 126 3.70 8.25 -27.11
C ALA A 126 4.96 8.24 -28.00
N GLY A 127 5.34 7.10 -28.56
CA GLY A 127 6.50 6.99 -29.47
C GLY A 127 7.86 6.94 -28.78
N LYS A 128 7.92 6.71 -27.47
CA LYS A 128 9.15 6.68 -26.66
C LYS A 128 9.87 5.31 -26.67
N SER A 129 9.47 4.37 -27.54
CA SER A 129 10.05 3.01 -27.61
C SER A 129 11.54 2.97 -27.94
N GLY A 130 12.13 4.08 -28.37
CA GLY A 130 13.57 4.19 -28.65
C GLY A 130 14.41 4.45 -27.39
N GLY A 131 13.79 4.72 -26.26
CA GLY A 131 14.41 5.01 -24.98
C GLY A 131 13.53 5.95 -24.17
N ALA A 132 13.26 5.60 -22.94
CA ALA A 132 12.57 6.43 -21.95
C ALA A 132 13.31 6.32 -20.62
N THR A 133 13.49 7.45 -19.93
CA THR A 133 14.16 7.51 -18.64
C THR A 133 13.23 8.01 -17.56
N GLY A 134 13.43 7.60 -16.32
CA GLY A 134 12.55 8.04 -15.23
C GLY A 134 13.03 7.64 -13.85
N TYR A 135 12.16 7.82 -12.89
CA TYR A 135 12.44 7.64 -11.46
C TYR A 135 11.47 6.68 -10.82
N LEU A 136 11.94 5.99 -9.77
CA LEU A 136 11.12 5.13 -8.92
C LEU A 136 11.16 5.61 -7.47
N MET A 137 9.99 5.88 -6.90
CA MET A 137 9.84 6.25 -5.48
C MET A 137 9.33 5.07 -4.68
N ASN A 138 10.14 4.62 -3.73
CA ASN A 138 9.81 3.49 -2.87
C ASN A 138 9.10 3.96 -1.60
N GLY A 139 8.16 3.14 -1.12
CA GLY A 139 7.63 3.28 0.22
C GLY A 139 8.65 2.91 1.30
N GLN A 140 8.17 2.71 2.53
CA GLN A 140 9.03 2.27 3.64
C GLN A 140 9.61 0.87 3.36
N LEU A 141 10.92 0.74 3.34
CA LEU A 141 11.60 -0.54 3.02
C LEU A 141 11.47 -1.61 4.13
N SER A 142 11.01 -1.22 5.32
CA SER A 142 10.56 -2.14 6.38
C SER A 142 9.24 -2.85 6.04
N ASN A 143 8.67 -2.56 4.90
CA ASN A 143 7.37 -3.01 4.42
C ASN A 143 7.53 -3.92 3.21
N GLN A 144 7.03 -5.14 3.30
CA GLN A 144 7.08 -6.09 2.19
C GLN A 144 6.41 -5.52 0.91
N ALA A 145 5.33 -4.75 1.05
CA ALA A 145 4.65 -4.12 -0.09
C ALA A 145 5.58 -3.17 -0.88
N ALA A 146 6.36 -2.32 -0.21
CA ALA A 146 7.31 -1.43 -0.88
C ALA A 146 8.37 -2.21 -1.66
N VAL A 147 8.94 -3.23 -1.03
CA VAL A 147 9.96 -4.09 -1.65
C VAL A 147 9.38 -4.83 -2.86
N GLN A 148 8.17 -5.36 -2.74
CA GLN A 148 7.54 -6.12 -3.83
C GLN A 148 7.14 -5.20 -4.99
N ARG A 149 6.47 -4.06 -4.74
CA ARG A 149 6.08 -3.11 -5.79
C ARG A 149 7.28 -2.62 -6.58
N SER A 150 8.38 -2.31 -5.90
CA SER A 150 9.63 -1.90 -6.57
C SER A 150 10.24 -3.03 -7.40
N LYS A 151 10.25 -4.25 -6.86
CA LYS A 151 10.69 -5.43 -7.62
C LYS A 151 9.85 -5.64 -8.88
N ASP A 152 8.53 -5.48 -8.79
CA ASP A 152 7.64 -5.63 -9.94
C ASP A 152 7.94 -4.61 -11.04
N VAL A 153 8.28 -3.36 -10.68
CA VAL A 153 8.75 -2.35 -11.65
C VAL A 153 10.01 -2.82 -12.35
N HIS A 154 11.00 -3.33 -11.63
CA HIS A 154 12.22 -3.88 -12.22
C HIS A 154 11.93 -5.09 -13.11
N ASP A 155 11.05 -5.99 -12.69
CA ASP A 155 10.66 -7.16 -13.47
C ASP A 155 9.99 -6.74 -14.79
N VAL A 156 9.11 -5.73 -14.77
CA VAL A 156 8.47 -5.19 -15.98
C VAL A 156 9.49 -4.51 -16.92
N ILE A 157 10.39 -3.69 -16.38
CA ILE A 157 11.47 -3.06 -17.16
C ILE A 157 12.37 -4.13 -17.79
N GLY A 158 12.56 -5.26 -17.13
CA GLY A 158 13.32 -6.40 -17.65
C GLY A 158 12.64 -7.17 -18.79
N MET A 159 11.36 -6.95 -19.06
CA MET A 159 10.64 -7.60 -20.15
C MET A 159 11.05 -7.01 -21.51
N ASP A 160 11.16 -7.85 -22.55
CA ASP A 160 11.55 -7.43 -23.91
C ASP A 160 10.70 -6.25 -24.45
N MET A 161 9.44 -6.21 -24.07
CA MET A 161 8.54 -5.15 -24.53
C MET A 161 8.65 -3.84 -23.76
N CYS A 162 9.30 -3.82 -22.59
CA CYS A 162 9.46 -2.64 -21.72
C CYS A 162 10.91 -2.28 -21.46
N ASN A 163 11.90 -3.00 -21.98
CA ASN A 163 13.32 -2.81 -21.74
C ASN A 163 13.92 -1.51 -22.36
N PHE A 164 13.10 -0.73 -23.04
CA PHE A 164 13.45 0.64 -23.45
C PHE A 164 13.33 1.66 -22.30
N MET A 165 12.71 1.28 -21.19
CA MET A 165 12.61 2.09 -19.97
C MET A 165 13.88 1.91 -19.14
N THR A 166 14.41 3.00 -18.59
CA THR A 166 15.60 3.00 -17.73
C THR A 166 15.36 3.88 -16.52
N LEU A 167 15.61 3.36 -15.33
CA LEU A 167 15.60 4.18 -14.11
C LEU A 167 16.88 5.01 -14.01
N ILE A 168 16.72 6.31 -13.85
CA ILE A 168 17.81 7.26 -13.55
C ILE A 168 18.25 7.08 -12.11
N ASP A 169 17.26 7.03 -11.20
CA ASP A 169 17.47 6.81 -9.78
C ASP A 169 16.25 6.18 -9.13
N GLU A 170 16.46 5.59 -7.96
CA GLU A 170 15.46 4.95 -7.14
C GLU A 170 15.75 5.25 -5.67
N GLN A 171 14.82 5.87 -4.97
CA GLN A 171 14.96 6.21 -3.55
C GLN A 171 13.64 6.08 -2.81
N THR A 172 13.72 5.93 -1.47
CA THR A 172 12.54 5.89 -0.61
C THR A 172 12.01 7.30 -0.30
N ALA A 173 10.70 7.45 -0.33
CA ALA A 173 9.96 8.61 0.16
C ALA A 173 8.89 8.21 1.21
N ASN A 174 9.02 7.02 1.80
CA ASN A 174 8.35 6.55 3.01
C ASN A 174 6.82 6.67 3.02
N TRP A 175 6.15 6.50 1.87
CA TRP A 175 4.70 6.69 1.66
C TRP A 175 4.24 8.16 1.84
N SER A 176 5.19 9.11 1.98
CA SER A 176 4.94 10.50 2.33
C SER A 176 4.89 11.39 1.10
N ARG A 177 3.83 12.19 0.99
CA ARG A 177 3.66 13.21 -0.05
C ARG A 177 4.78 14.27 0.03
N ASP A 178 5.08 14.73 1.24
CA ASP A 178 6.07 15.79 1.46
C ASP A 178 7.49 15.30 1.15
N GLU A 179 7.85 14.10 1.61
CA GLU A 179 9.17 13.52 1.29
C GLU A 179 9.32 13.24 -0.21
N ALA A 180 8.26 12.82 -0.89
CA ALA A 180 8.26 12.63 -2.34
C ALA A 180 8.40 13.95 -3.09
N GLN A 181 7.76 15.02 -2.62
CA GLN A 181 7.93 16.36 -3.17
C GLN A 181 9.37 16.85 -3.06
N ASP A 182 9.99 16.68 -1.89
CA ASP A 182 11.38 17.05 -1.66
C ASP A 182 12.32 16.21 -2.52
N LEU A 183 12.10 14.90 -2.59
CA LEU A 183 12.92 13.99 -3.40
C LEU A 183 12.83 14.34 -4.89
N MET A 184 11.64 14.58 -5.44
CA MET A 184 11.47 14.97 -6.83
C MET A 184 12.13 16.32 -7.13
N THR A 185 12.03 17.28 -6.21
CA THR A 185 12.70 18.58 -6.33
C THR A 185 14.22 18.40 -6.41
N ASN A 186 14.79 17.50 -5.59
CA ASN A 186 16.21 17.18 -5.61
C ASN A 186 16.63 16.52 -6.93
N TRP A 187 15.86 15.56 -7.43
CA TRP A 187 16.14 14.91 -8.71
C TRP A 187 16.13 15.90 -9.88
N MET A 188 15.13 16.77 -9.95
CA MET A 188 15.06 17.80 -11.00
C MET A 188 16.21 18.81 -10.95
N SER A 189 16.86 18.99 -9.79
CA SER A 189 18.00 19.90 -9.66
C SER A 189 19.23 19.47 -10.48
N SER A 190 19.30 18.20 -10.87
CA SER A 190 20.34 17.69 -11.78
C SER A 190 20.19 18.21 -13.22
N GLY A 191 18.98 18.63 -13.60
CA GLY A 191 18.65 19.02 -14.98
C GLY A 191 18.59 17.85 -15.96
N GLU A 192 18.61 16.61 -15.49
CA GLU A 192 18.52 15.42 -16.32
C GLU A 192 17.08 15.25 -16.83
N PRO A 193 16.85 15.08 -18.14
CA PRO A 193 15.53 14.89 -18.69
C PRO A 193 14.97 13.52 -18.30
N PHE A 194 13.67 13.46 -18.07
CA PHE A 194 12.96 12.22 -17.73
C PHE A 194 11.59 12.17 -18.39
N ASP A 195 11.08 10.97 -18.60
CA ASP A 195 9.84 10.68 -19.30
C ASP A 195 8.75 10.09 -18.36
N PHE A 196 9.16 9.53 -17.21
CA PHE A 196 8.21 8.92 -16.28
C PHE A 196 8.65 9.00 -14.81
N VAL A 197 7.67 8.95 -13.94
CA VAL A 197 7.82 8.75 -12.49
C VAL A 197 6.86 7.64 -12.06
N ILE A 198 7.39 6.61 -11.42
CA ILE A 198 6.62 5.52 -10.83
C ILE A 198 6.75 5.63 -9.31
N ALA A 199 5.64 5.62 -8.59
CA ALA A 199 5.64 5.71 -7.13
C ALA A 199 4.87 4.55 -6.51
N ASN A 200 5.41 3.95 -5.46
CA ASN A 200 4.76 2.81 -4.81
C ASN A 200 3.37 3.13 -4.21
N ASN A 201 2.99 4.42 -4.06
CA ASN A 201 1.62 4.82 -3.73
C ASN A 201 1.26 6.19 -4.33
N ASP A 202 -0.02 6.54 -4.27
CA ASP A 202 -0.57 7.79 -4.79
C ASP A 202 -0.06 9.02 -4.05
N GLU A 203 0.14 8.96 -2.74
CA GLU A 203 0.64 10.09 -1.96
C GLU A 203 2.02 10.54 -2.47
N MET A 204 2.92 9.61 -2.72
CA MET A 204 4.22 9.92 -3.30
C MET A 204 4.10 10.40 -4.74
N ALA A 205 3.22 9.80 -5.56
CA ALA A 205 2.96 10.26 -6.92
C ALA A 205 2.47 11.71 -6.94
N ILE A 206 1.54 12.07 -6.04
CA ILE A 206 1.03 13.45 -5.90
C ILE A 206 2.13 14.40 -5.45
N GLY A 207 2.99 14.01 -4.51
CA GLY A 207 4.15 14.79 -4.10
C GLY A 207 5.08 15.09 -5.27
N ALA A 208 5.38 14.09 -6.09
CA ALA A 208 6.17 14.26 -7.32
C ALA A 208 5.49 15.22 -8.32
N ILE A 209 4.18 15.08 -8.55
CA ILE A 209 3.39 15.97 -9.41
C ILE A 209 3.48 17.42 -8.92
N GLN A 210 3.32 17.65 -7.62
CA GLN A 210 3.42 18.99 -7.03
C GLN A 210 4.79 19.62 -7.27
N ALA A 211 5.86 18.87 -7.07
CA ALA A 211 7.23 19.33 -7.34
C ALA A 211 7.44 19.66 -8.83
N MET A 212 7.00 18.78 -9.73
CA MET A 212 7.12 18.96 -11.18
C MET A 212 6.37 20.21 -11.65
N LYS A 213 5.12 20.39 -11.22
CA LYS A 213 4.31 21.57 -11.56
C LYS A 213 4.91 22.86 -11.01
N ALA A 214 5.43 22.85 -9.77
CA ALA A 214 6.12 23.99 -9.18
C ALA A 214 7.39 24.39 -9.95
N ASN A 215 8.02 23.45 -10.64
CA ASN A 215 9.20 23.69 -11.49
C ASN A 215 8.85 23.91 -12.97
N GLY A 216 7.56 24.03 -13.31
CA GLY A 216 7.10 24.38 -14.66
C GLY A 216 7.16 23.22 -15.67
N ILE A 217 7.21 21.97 -15.19
CA ILE A 217 7.12 20.79 -16.05
C ILE A 217 5.67 20.69 -16.57
N ASP A 218 5.52 20.48 -17.87
CA ASP A 218 4.22 20.17 -18.46
C ASP A 218 3.91 18.69 -18.19
N MET A 219 2.85 18.43 -17.44
CA MET A 219 2.46 17.08 -17.06
C MET A 219 2.08 16.21 -18.25
N ALA A 220 1.71 16.81 -19.40
CA ALA A 220 1.47 16.05 -20.63
C ALA A 220 2.73 15.40 -21.22
N ASP A 221 3.92 15.83 -20.83
CA ASP A 221 5.19 15.29 -21.31
C ASP A 221 5.74 14.14 -20.44
N VAL A 222 5.18 13.91 -19.25
CA VAL A 222 5.67 12.95 -18.25
C VAL A 222 4.56 11.97 -17.88
N GLN A 223 4.86 10.68 -17.89
CA GLN A 223 3.93 9.66 -17.39
C GLN A 223 4.13 9.47 -15.89
N VAL A 224 3.04 9.55 -15.12
CA VAL A 224 3.10 9.37 -13.66
C VAL A 224 2.18 8.22 -13.23
N GLY A 225 2.73 7.31 -12.42
CA GLY A 225 2.01 6.19 -11.83
C GLY A 225 1.99 6.23 -10.31
N GLY A 226 0.95 5.63 -9.74
CA GLY A 226 0.76 5.41 -8.31
C GLY A 226 -0.03 4.14 -8.01
N VAL A 227 -0.32 3.92 -6.76
CA VAL A 227 -1.16 2.81 -6.25
C VAL A 227 -2.05 3.37 -5.15
N ASP A 228 -3.26 2.90 -5.03
CA ASP A 228 -4.35 3.02 -4.06
C ASP A 228 -5.65 3.54 -4.69
N ALA A 229 -5.60 4.34 -5.75
CA ALA A 229 -6.72 5.10 -6.33
C ALA A 229 -7.44 5.96 -5.27
N THR A 230 -6.65 6.72 -4.49
CA THR A 230 -7.18 7.63 -3.47
C THR A 230 -8.04 8.73 -4.12
N PRO A 231 -8.96 9.35 -3.39
CA PRO A 231 -9.75 10.47 -3.92
C PRO A 231 -8.88 11.59 -4.53
N ASP A 232 -7.77 11.94 -3.89
CA ASP A 232 -6.83 12.95 -4.39
C ASP A 232 -6.14 12.51 -5.69
N ALA A 233 -5.80 11.23 -5.81
CA ALA A 233 -5.23 10.66 -7.03
C ALA A 233 -6.22 10.68 -8.19
N LEU A 234 -7.50 10.37 -7.93
CA LEU A 234 -8.55 10.46 -8.95
C LEU A 234 -8.78 11.91 -9.41
N VAL A 235 -8.65 12.89 -8.50
CA VAL A 235 -8.66 14.32 -8.86
C VAL A 235 -7.45 14.67 -9.72
N ALA A 236 -6.24 14.22 -9.37
CA ALA A 236 -5.04 14.44 -10.18
C ALA A 236 -5.16 13.78 -11.57
N MET A 237 -5.73 12.59 -11.65
CA MET A 237 -6.00 11.89 -12.91
C MET A 237 -7.00 12.65 -13.78
N ALA A 238 -8.08 13.15 -13.19
CA ALA A 238 -9.06 13.98 -13.90
C ALA A 238 -8.49 15.32 -14.42
N ALA A 239 -7.46 15.85 -13.74
CA ALA A 239 -6.71 17.02 -14.16
C ALA A 239 -5.69 16.73 -15.28
N GLY A 240 -5.41 15.44 -15.57
CA GLY A 240 -4.37 15.02 -16.52
C GLY A 240 -2.96 15.05 -15.95
N ASP A 241 -2.83 15.07 -14.63
CA ASP A 241 -1.55 15.12 -13.92
C ASP A 241 -1.05 13.71 -13.51
N LEU A 242 -1.96 12.74 -13.38
CA LEU A 242 -1.68 11.33 -13.07
C LEU A 242 -2.23 10.44 -14.18
N ASP A 243 -1.40 9.53 -14.71
CA ASP A 243 -1.78 8.68 -15.85
C ASP A 243 -2.30 7.31 -15.45
N VAL A 244 -1.79 6.79 -14.35
CA VAL A 244 -2.05 5.42 -13.87
C VAL A 244 -2.14 5.41 -12.36
N THR A 245 -3.12 4.71 -11.82
CA THR A 245 -3.08 4.21 -10.46
C THR A 245 -3.65 2.80 -10.41
N VAL A 246 -3.47 2.11 -9.30
CA VAL A 246 -3.99 0.75 -9.10
C VAL A 246 -4.87 0.78 -7.86
N PHE A 247 -6.18 0.59 -8.05
CA PHE A 247 -7.13 0.60 -6.94
C PHE A 247 -6.82 -0.53 -5.97
N GLN A 248 -6.55 -0.16 -4.75
CA GLN A 248 -6.46 -1.02 -3.58
C GLN A 248 -7.70 -0.79 -2.72
N ASP A 249 -8.56 -1.80 -2.60
CA ASP A 249 -9.77 -1.69 -1.76
C ASP A 249 -9.40 -1.75 -0.27
N LEU A 250 -8.81 -0.67 0.22
CA LEU A 250 -8.37 -0.53 1.62
C LEU A 250 -9.55 -0.61 2.60
N ALA A 251 -10.71 -0.05 2.23
CA ALA A 251 -11.92 -0.18 3.03
C ALA A 251 -12.40 -1.64 3.11
N GLY A 252 -12.39 -2.34 1.98
CA GLY A 252 -12.69 -3.77 1.91
C GLY A 252 -11.69 -4.63 2.68
N GLN A 253 -10.39 -4.30 2.64
CA GLN A 253 -9.38 -4.96 3.49
C GLN A 253 -9.70 -4.75 4.98
N GLY A 254 -10.06 -3.54 5.37
CA GLY A 254 -10.48 -3.22 6.73
C GLY A 254 -11.70 -4.06 7.17
N ALA A 255 -12.77 -4.05 6.39
CA ALA A 255 -13.98 -4.83 6.65
C ALA A 255 -13.69 -6.35 6.69
N GLY A 256 -12.94 -6.86 5.70
CA GLY A 256 -12.57 -8.27 5.62
C GLY A 256 -11.71 -8.74 6.79
N SER A 257 -10.86 -7.86 7.35
CA SER A 257 -10.08 -8.18 8.55
C SER A 257 -10.97 -8.36 9.79
N ILE A 258 -12.02 -7.55 9.93
CA ILE A 258 -13.03 -7.71 10.99
C ILE A 258 -13.77 -9.04 10.84
N ASP A 259 -14.27 -9.34 9.65
CA ASP A 259 -14.99 -10.61 9.39
C ASP A 259 -14.11 -11.83 9.68
N THR A 260 -12.85 -11.77 9.26
CA THR A 260 -11.87 -12.83 9.48
C THR A 260 -11.56 -13.00 10.98
N ALA A 261 -11.39 -11.89 11.70
CA ALA A 261 -11.14 -11.89 13.15
C ALA A 261 -12.33 -12.50 13.90
N LEU A 262 -13.56 -12.12 13.57
CA LEU A 262 -14.79 -12.67 14.15
C LEU A 262 -14.94 -14.17 13.84
N ALA A 263 -14.63 -14.59 12.63
CA ALA A 263 -14.70 -16.00 12.25
C ALA A 263 -13.69 -16.84 13.07
N LEU A 264 -12.47 -16.36 13.23
CA LEU A 264 -11.44 -17.01 14.05
C LEU A 264 -11.82 -17.04 15.53
N ALA A 265 -12.34 -15.94 16.09
CA ALA A 265 -12.82 -15.86 17.47
C ALA A 265 -13.99 -16.84 17.73
N ALA A 266 -14.80 -17.12 16.71
CA ALA A 266 -15.88 -18.12 16.78
C ALA A 266 -15.37 -19.57 16.55
N GLY A 267 -14.07 -19.79 16.46
CA GLY A 267 -13.45 -21.10 16.21
C GLY A 267 -13.66 -21.67 14.81
N LYS A 268 -14.03 -20.81 13.84
CA LYS A 268 -14.20 -21.23 12.44
C LYS A 268 -12.84 -21.34 11.75
N LYS A 269 -12.75 -22.25 10.79
CA LYS A 269 -11.61 -22.27 9.86
C LYS A 269 -11.74 -21.15 8.85
N VAL A 270 -10.64 -20.44 8.62
CA VAL A 270 -10.49 -19.44 7.57
C VAL A 270 -9.27 -19.80 6.73
N ASP A 271 -9.21 -19.31 5.49
CA ASP A 271 -8.01 -19.40 4.69
C ASP A 271 -6.89 -18.56 5.33
N LYS A 272 -5.65 -19.06 5.24
CA LYS A 272 -4.48 -18.33 5.78
C LYS A 272 -4.29 -16.98 5.10
N THR A 273 -4.74 -16.86 3.84
CA THR A 273 -4.70 -15.62 3.06
C THR A 273 -6.06 -15.35 2.45
N VAL A 274 -6.56 -14.15 2.66
CA VAL A 274 -7.79 -13.63 2.04
C VAL A 274 -7.38 -12.46 1.15
N PHE A 275 -7.35 -12.70 -0.16
CA PHE A 275 -6.97 -11.66 -1.12
C PHE A 275 -8.19 -10.88 -1.66
N ILE A 276 -8.05 -9.56 -1.66
CA ILE A 276 -8.92 -8.59 -2.30
C ILE A 276 -8.19 -8.09 -3.55
N PRO A 277 -8.77 -8.23 -4.76
CA PRO A 277 -8.04 -7.94 -6.00
C PRO A 277 -7.61 -6.48 -6.11
N PHE A 278 -6.45 -6.25 -6.71
CA PHE A 278 -6.09 -4.96 -7.28
C PHE A 278 -6.81 -4.74 -8.61
N ILE A 279 -7.12 -3.49 -8.94
CA ILE A 279 -7.74 -3.11 -10.21
C ILE A 279 -6.96 -1.95 -10.83
N LEU A 280 -6.49 -2.12 -12.06
CA LEU A 280 -5.85 -1.05 -12.81
C LEU A 280 -6.83 0.10 -13.07
N VAL A 281 -6.41 1.32 -12.76
CA VAL A 281 -7.19 2.54 -13.00
C VAL A 281 -6.42 3.47 -13.93
N THR A 282 -7.09 3.86 -14.98
CA THR A 282 -6.62 4.79 -16.01
C THR A 282 -7.70 5.86 -16.23
N PRO A 283 -7.44 6.94 -16.98
CA PRO A 283 -8.46 7.93 -17.28
C PRO A 283 -9.75 7.35 -17.90
N GLU A 284 -9.67 6.20 -18.58
CA GLU A 284 -10.83 5.58 -19.23
C GLU A 284 -11.84 4.98 -18.25
N ASN A 285 -11.40 4.52 -17.07
CA ASN A 285 -12.27 3.88 -16.08
C ASN A 285 -12.27 4.56 -14.68
N ALA A 286 -11.57 5.67 -14.53
CA ALA A 286 -11.47 6.39 -13.26
C ALA A 286 -12.83 6.80 -12.66
N ALA A 287 -13.85 7.01 -13.50
CA ALA A 287 -15.19 7.37 -13.03
C ALA A 287 -15.87 6.25 -12.21
N ASP A 288 -15.44 5.00 -12.37
CA ASP A 288 -16.01 3.87 -11.64
C ASP A 288 -15.52 3.79 -10.18
N PHE A 289 -14.51 4.62 -9.82
CA PHE A 289 -13.85 4.63 -8.51
C PHE A 289 -14.08 5.94 -7.73
N GLN A 290 -14.92 6.87 -8.23
CA GLN A 290 -15.22 8.16 -7.61
C GLN A 290 -16.35 8.09 -6.59
#